data_e5a35011250f2ce9df9c175be393e213
#
_entry.id   e5a35011250f2ce9df9c175be393e213
#
_cell.length_a   1.000
_cell.length_b   1.000
_cell.length_c   1.000
_cell.angle_alpha   90.00
_cell.angle_beta   90.00
_cell.angle_gamma   90.00
#
_symmetry.space_group_name_H-M   'P 1'
#
loop_
_entity.id
_entity.type
_entity.pdbx_description
1 polymer ?
#
loop_
_entity_poly.entity_id
_entity_poly.type
_entity_poly.pdbx_seq_one_letter_code
_entity_poly.pdbx_strand_id
1 'polypeptide(L)'
;MGKKFNNIKPGTICTLVHNDSLIFRITHINESGFPFAKHSLYCYSTWDEFQLDDKPVCMAYTTEYKEASNEQKKIFIEMEKKEVNISKFKKALHDGKVKFSYTKKDGSIRDAVGTLNIDVMGKENEPKGTGYEITDSNIRYYDLNSEGWRSFIIDNLISWSII
;
A
#
# COMPACT_ATOMS: atom_id res chain seq x y z
N MET A 1 -32.32 7.70 19.32
CA MET A 1 -32.34 6.96 18.04
C MET A 1 -31.43 7.70 17.06
N GLY A 2 -30.38 7.07 16.68
CA GLY A 2 -29.17 7.72 16.19
C GLY A 2 -29.24 8.35 14.81
N LYS A 3 -28.85 9.59 14.75
CA LYS A 3 -28.50 10.31 13.52
C LYS A 3 -27.11 9.86 13.00
N LYS A 4 -26.81 8.56 12.99
CA LYS A 4 -25.42 8.10 12.84
C LYS A 4 -24.89 8.05 11.41
N PHE A 5 -25.76 8.12 10.39
CA PHE A 5 -25.32 7.91 9.00
C PHE A 5 -25.91 8.90 7.98
N ASN A 6 -26.70 9.89 8.39
CA ASN A 6 -27.53 10.68 7.48
C ASN A 6 -26.76 11.58 6.48
N ASN A 7 -25.45 11.70 6.58
CA ASN A 7 -24.66 12.57 5.68
C ASN A 7 -23.37 11.96 5.15
N ILE A 8 -23.08 10.69 5.45
CA ILE A 8 -21.85 10.04 4.95
C ILE A 8 -22.11 9.50 3.55
N LYS A 9 -21.32 9.94 2.60
CA LYS A 9 -21.39 9.51 1.19
C LYS A 9 -20.19 8.64 0.84
N PRO A 10 -20.32 7.75 -0.16
CA PRO A 10 -19.15 7.09 -0.75
C PRO A 10 -18.09 8.11 -1.15
N GLY A 11 -16.83 7.78 -0.89
CA GLY A 11 -15.69 8.68 -1.09
C GLY A 11 -15.32 9.55 0.10
N THR A 12 -16.20 9.71 1.10
CA THR A 12 -15.90 10.50 2.31
C THR A 12 -14.79 9.84 3.12
N ILE A 13 -13.81 10.63 3.55
CA ILE A 13 -12.76 10.21 4.48
C ILE A 13 -13.23 10.55 5.90
N CYS A 14 -13.29 9.55 6.74
CA CYS A 14 -13.84 9.61 8.09
C CYS A 14 -12.80 9.17 9.12
N THR A 15 -13.05 9.52 10.36
CA THR A 15 -12.37 8.98 11.54
C THR A 15 -13.41 8.59 12.60
N LEU A 16 -13.01 7.83 13.62
CA LEU A 16 -13.90 7.51 14.75
C LEU A 16 -13.99 8.73 15.68
N VAL A 17 -15.17 8.95 16.25
CA VAL A 17 -15.39 10.06 17.21
C VAL A 17 -14.50 9.89 18.45
N HIS A 18 -14.29 8.65 18.90
CA HIS A 18 -13.52 8.32 20.09
C HIS A 18 -12.08 7.88 19.81
N ASN A 19 -11.68 7.80 18.54
CA ASN A 19 -10.33 7.43 18.14
C ASN A 19 -9.95 8.12 16.83
N ASP A 20 -9.39 9.30 16.94
CA ASP A 20 -8.95 10.12 15.80
C ASP A 20 -7.77 9.50 15.02
N SER A 21 -7.16 8.45 15.57
CA SER A 21 -6.05 7.74 14.92
C SER A 21 -6.50 6.81 13.80
N LEU A 22 -7.77 6.42 13.77
CA LEU A 22 -8.33 5.58 12.73
C LEU A 22 -8.95 6.44 11.63
N ILE A 23 -8.31 6.43 10.47
CA ILE A 23 -8.78 7.15 9.28
C ILE A 23 -9.12 6.13 8.20
N PHE A 24 -10.27 6.27 7.56
CA PHE A 24 -10.76 5.34 6.54
C PHE A 24 -11.60 6.06 5.51
N ARG A 25 -11.70 5.47 4.30
CA ARG A 25 -12.56 5.97 3.23
C ARG A 25 -13.81 5.10 3.11
N ILE A 26 -14.97 5.71 3.07
CA ILE A 26 -16.21 5.01 2.76
C ILE A 26 -16.23 4.64 1.28
N THR A 27 -16.37 3.36 0.99
CA THR A 27 -16.41 2.82 -0.38
C THR A 27 -17.81 2.79 -0.95
N HIS A 28 -18.76 2.30 -0.17
CA HIS A 28 -20.17 2.22 -0.55
C HIS A 28 -21.05 2.13 0.69
N ILE A 29 -22.35 2.30 0.49
CA ILE A 29 -23.40 2.08 1.48
C ILE A 29 -24.26 0.95 0.93
N ASN A 30 -24.50 -0.11 1.71
CA ASN A 30 -25.32 -1.21 1.26
C ASN A 30 -26.82 -0.84 1.26
N GLU A 31 -27.66 -1.74 0.74
CA GLU A 31 -29.13 -1.55 0.66
C GLU A 31 -29.79 -1.31 2.02
N SER A 32 -29.20 -1.82 3.10
CA SER A 32 -29.67 -1.62 4.48
C SER A 32 -29.14 -0.33 5.12
N GLY A 33 -28.42 0.50 4.38
CA GLY A 33 -27.89 1.80 4.84
C GLY A 33 -26.57 1.70 5.62
N PHE A 34 -25.87 0.56 5.59
CA PHE A 34 -24.58 0.41 6.27
C PHE A 34 -23.42 0.88 5.42
N PRO A 35 -22.54 1.72 5.97
CA PRO A 35 -21.31 2.09 5.29
C PRO A 35 -20.29 0.96 5.35
N PHE A 36 -19.61 0.76 4.23
CA PHE A 36 -18.44 -0.08 4.09
C PHE A 36 -17.22 0.80 3.86
N ALA A 37 -16.13 0.47 4.51
CA ALA A 37 -14.88 1.20 4.37
C ALA A 37 -13.78 0.30 3.84
N LYS A 38 -12.97 0.83 2.94
CA LYS A 38 -11.67 0.25 2.61
C LYS A 38 -10.65 0.85 3.56
N HIS A 39 -9.88 -0.02 4.18
CA HIS A 39 -8.98 0.39 5.23
C HIS A 39 -7.65 0.91 4.70
N SER A 40 -7.31 2.11 5.13
CA SER A 40 -5.98 2.42 5.58
C SER A 40 -6.11 2.74 7.06
N LEU A 41 -5.81 1.79 7.92
CA LEU A 41 -5.78 2.02 9.36
C LEU A 41 -4.49 2.74 9.69
N TYR A 42 -4.60 4.02 10.05
CA TYR A 42 -3.53 4.76 10.67
C TYR A 42 -3.77 4.89 12.15
N CYS A 43 -2.93 4.26 12.92
CA CYS A 43 -2.78 4.60 14.31
C CYS A 43 -1.65 5.61 14.44
N TYR A 44 -1.95 6.86 14.77
CA TYR A 44 -0.96 7.93 15.02
C TYR A 44 -0.02 7.62 16.19
N SER A 45 -0.38 6.67 17.06
CA SER A 45 0.35 6.37 18.29
C SER A 45 1.21 5.11 18.22
N THR A 46 0.96 4.22 17.28
CA THR A 46 1.76 3.02 17.08
C THR A 46 1.91 2.79 15.58
N TRP A 47 3.15 2.74 15.10
CA TRP A 47 3.49 2.50 13.70
C TRP A 47 3.23 1.05 13.25
N ASP A 48 2.28 0.37 13.88
CA ASP A 48 1.88 -0.96 13.47
C ASP A 48 0.96 -0.84 12.25
N GLU A 49 1.50 -1.18 11.10
CA GLU A 49 0.75 -1.40 9.87
C GLU A 49 -0.22 -2.57 10.10
N PHE A 50 -1.46 -2.26 10.38
CA PHE A 50 -2.52 -3.23 10.19
C PHE A 50 -2.82 -3.31 8.70
N GLN A 51 -2.23 -4.29 8.04
CA GLN A 51 -2.66 -4.69 6.71
C GLN A 51 -4.03 -5.35 6.86
N LEU A 52 -5.05 -4.61 6.48
CA LEU A 52 -6.39 -5.17 6.33
C LEU A 52 -6.54 -5.63 4.89
N ASP A 53 -7.11 -6.83 4.74
CA ASP A 53 -7.49 -7.41 3.46
C ASP A 53 -8.07 -6.35 2.51
N ASP A 54 -7.79 -6.46 1.22
CA ASP A 54 -8.31 -5.58 0.15
C ASP A 54 -9.85 -5.51 0.09
N LYS A 55 -10.54 -6.25 0.95
CA LYS A 55 -12.00 -6.30 1.00
C LYS A 55 -12.55 -5.20 1.90
N PRO A 56 -13.55 -4.44 1.43
CA PRO A 56 -14.26 -3.48 2.26
C PRO A 56 -14.90 -4.16 3.47
N VAL A 57 -14.70 -3.58 4.65
CA VAL A 57 -15.28 -4.07 5.91
C VAL A 57 -16.51 -3.26 6.25
N CYS A 58 -17.56 -3.95 6.69
CA CYS A 58 -18.78 -3.32 7.20
C CYS A 58 -18.47 -2.61 8.52
N MET A 59 -18.85 -1.34 8.60
CA MET A 59 -18.62 -0.55 9.79
C MET A 59 -19.77 -0.79 10.79
N ALA A 60 -19.40 -1.19 12.03
CA ALA A 60 -20.37 -1.62 13.02
C ALA A 60 -21.35 -0.50 13.46
N TYR A 61 -22.55 -0.89 13.81
CA TYR A 61 -23.65 -0.03 14.27
C TYR A 61 -23.35 0.87 15.47
N THR A 62 -22.43 0.44 16.31
CA THR A 62 -22.15 1.09 17.62
C THR A 62 -21.10 2.17 17.53
N THR A 63 -20.48 2.33 16.38
CA THR A 63 -19.33 3.23 16.23
C THR A 63 -19.79 4.57 15.67
N GLU A 64 -19.41 5.65 16.33
CA GLU A 64 -19.70 7.01 15.87
C GLU A 64 -18.56 7.51 14.99
N TYR A 65 -18.91 8.00 13.80
CA TYR A 65 -17.99 8.51 12.79
C TYR A 65 -18.15 10.01 12.65
N LYS A 66 -17.05 10.68 12.40
CA LYS A 66 -17.03 12.08 11.95
C LYS A 66 -16.18 12.20 10.69
N GLU A 67 -16.42 13.22 9.92
CA GLU A 67 -15.55 13.56 8.80
C GLU A 67 -14.13 13.87 9.31
N ALA A 68 -13.12 13.33 8.64
CA ALA A 68 -11.73 13.57 8.99
C ALA A 68 -11.35 15.05 8.78
N SER A 69 -10.43 15.57 9.59
CA SER A 69 -9.90 16.91 9.41
C SER A 69 -9.18 17.07 8.06
N ASN A 70 -8.96 18.30 7.63
CA ASN A 70 -8.23 18.54 6.37
C ASN A 70 -6.81 17.99 6.40
N GLU A 71 -6.15 18.04 7.55
CA GLU A 71 -4.81 17.48 7.75
C GLU A 71 -4.84 15.94 7.65
N GLN A 72 -5.76 15.30 8.35
CA GLN A 72 -5.96 13.85 8.27
C GLN A 72 -6.28 13.39 6.85
N LYS A 73 -7.16 14.12 6.13
CA LYS A 73 -7.47 13.83 4.72
C LYS A 73 -6.23 13.92 3.83
N LYS A 74 -5.40 14.96 4.04
CA LYS A 74 -4.17 15.13 3.25
C LYS A 74 -3.23 13.94 3.43
N ILE A 75 -2.96 13.56 4.68
CA ILE A 75 -2.11 12.43 5.02
C ILE A 75 -2.67 11.15 4.40
N PHE A 76 -3.96 10.88 4.58
CA PHE A 76 -4.63 9.70 4.05
C PHE A 76 -4.51 9.59 2.52
N ILE A 77 -4.74 10.70 1.80
CA ILE A 77 -4.62 10.74 0.33
C ILE A 77 -3.18 10.51 -0.14
N GLU A 78 -2.19 11.06 0.56
CA GLU A 78 -0.77 10.85 0.23
C GLU A 78 -0.39 9.38 0.36
N MET A 79 -0.95 8.72 1.35
CA MET A 79 -0.69 7.30 1.58
C MET A 79 -1.39 6.40 0.56
N GLU A 80 -2.67 6.66 0.24
CA GLU A 80 -3.35 5.94 -0.85
C GLU A 80 -2.55 6.06 -2.16
N LYS A 81 -2.00 7.24 -2.46
CA LYS A 81 -1.13 7.44 -3.63
C LYS A 81 0.14 6.61 -3.56
N LYS A 82 0.76 6.52 -2.38
CA LYS A 82 1.96 5.71 -2.16
C LYS A 82 1.66 4.23 -2.38
N GLU A 83 0.59 3.70 -1.79
CA GLU A 83 0.16 2.30 -1.98
C GLU A 83 -0.10 1.96 -3.44
N VAL A 84 -0.85 2.82 -4.14
CA VAL A 84 -1.12 2.64 -5.58
C VAL A 84 0.17 2.66 -6.39
N ASN A 85 1.13 3.52 -6.04
CA ASN A 85 2.42 3.60 -6.72
C ASN A 85 3.26 2.33 -6.50
N ILE A 86 3.28 1.81 -5.27
CA ILE A 86 3.96 0.54 -4.92
C ILE A 86 3.34 -0.63 -5.67
N SER A 87 2.02 -0.74 -5.69
CA SER A 87 1.31 -1.80 -6.42
C SER A 87 1.62 -1.77 -7.92
N LYS A 88 1.64 -0.58 -8.52
CA LYS A 88 2.02 -0.39 -9.92
C LYS A 88 3.47 -0.78 -10.18
N PHE A 89 4.39 -0.42 -9.28
CA PHE A 89 5.79 -0.79 -9.37
C PHE A 89 5.97 -2.32 -9.31
N LYS A 90 5.35 -3.00 -8.32
CA LYS A 90 5.39 -4.47 -8.20
C LYS A 90 4.88 -5.12 -9.50
N LYS A 91 3.74 -4.66 -10.01
CA LYS A 91 3.18 -5.16 -11.27
C LYS A 91 4.15 -4.94 -12.44
N ALA A 92 4.73 -3.76 -12.58
CA ALA A 92 5.67 -3.45 -13.66
C ALA A 92 6.91 -4.36 -13.65
N LEU A 93 7.42 -4.74 -12.46
CA LEU A 93 8.51 -5.72 -12.33
C LEU A 93 8.13 -7.11 -12.88
N HIS A 94 6.88 -7.55 -12.69
CA HIS A 94 6.38 -8.81 -13.26
C HIS A 94 6.11 -8.71 -14.76
N ASP A 95 5.69 -7.55 -15.24
CA ASP A 95 5.36 -7.34 -16.65
C ASP A 95 6.62 -7.20 -17.56
N GLY A 96 7.75 -6.72 -17.01
CA GLY A 96 8.94 -6.50 -17.82
C GLY A 96 10.14 -5.90 -17.08
N LYS A 97 10.82 -4.97 -17.76
CA LYS A 97 12.00 -4.28 -17.23
C LYS A 97 11.61 -2.95 -16.62
N VAL A 98 12.14 -2.68 -15.44
CA VAL A 98 11.90 -1.42 -14.70
C VAL A 98 13.22 -0.81 -14.31
N LYS A 99 13.40 0.47 -14.62
CA LYS A 99 14.47 1.31 -14.08
C LYS A 99 13.97 1.97 -12.80
N PHE A 100 14.75 1.91 -11.72
CA PHE A 100 14.36 2.51 -10.45
C PHE A 100 15.56 2.85 -9.58
N SER A 101 15.33 3.76 -8.64
CA SER A 101 16.33 4.21 -7.66
C SER A 101 15.79 4.00 -6.25
N TYR A 102 16.64 3.58 -5.34
CA TYR A 102 16.29 3.41 -3.93
C TYR A 102 17.48 3.71 -3.00
N THR A 103 17.17 4.05 -1.74
CA THR A 103 18.16 4.25 -0.70
C THR A 103 18.56 2.90 -0.08
N LYS A 104 19.85 2.59 -0.06
CA LYS A 104 20.40 1.40 0.63
C LYS A 104 20.43 1.59 2.14
N LYS A 105 20.68 0.49 2.89
CA LYS A 105 20.82 0.52 4.36
C LYS A 105 21.94 1.44 4.85
N ASP A 106 22.97 1.66 4.04
CA ASP A 106 24.08 2.56 4.35
C ASP A 106 23.81 4.03 4.00
N GLY A 107 22.58 4.34 3.55
CA GLY A 107 22.15 5.68 3.16
C GLY A 107 22.53 6.08 1.73
N SER A 108 23.32 5.30 1.01
CA SER A 108 23.67 5.60 -0.38
C SER A 108 22.52 5.26 -1.34
N ILE A 109 22.42 5.99 -2.44
CA ILE A 109 21.44 5.74 -3.48
C ILE A 109 21.98 4.67 -4.45
N ARG A 110 21.10 3.75 -4.86
CA ARG A 110 21.35 2.79 -5.93
C ARG A 110 20.36 3.00 -7.06
N ASP A 111 20.92 3.12 -8.27
CA ASP A 111 20.18 3.00 -9.51
C ASP A 111 20.25 1.55 -9.98
N ALA A 112 19.12 0.99 -10.38
CA ALA A 112 18.98 -0.39 -10.79
C ALA A 112 18.09 -0.51 -12.03
N VAL A 113 18.33 -1.56 -12.80
CA VAL A 113 17.41 -2.07 -13.80
C VAL A 113 17.05 -3.49 -13.40
N GLY A 114 15.79 -3.71 -13.04
CA GLY A 114 15.36 -5.00 -12.48
C GLY A 114 14.09 -5.54 -13.12
N THR A 115 13.86 -6.83 -12.85
CA THR A 115 12.69 -7.54 -13.33
C THR A 115 12.31 -8.69 -12.39
N LEU A 116 11.05 -9.13 -12.46
CA LEU A 116 10.54 -10.39 -11.95
C LEU A 116 9.95 -11.26 -13.07
N ASN A 117 10.06 -10.80 -14.33
CA ASN A 117 9.60 -11.53 -15.49
C ASN A 117 10.62 -12.58 -15.90
N ILE A 118 10.22 -13.87 -15.90
CA ILE A 118 11.07 -15.02 -16.22
C ILE A 118 11.61 -14.96 -17.66
N ASP A 119 10.78 -14.48 -18.60
CA ASP A 119 11.19 -14.37 -20.01
C ASP A 119 12.29 -13.30 -20.21
N VAL A 120 12.37 -12.33 -19.28
CA VAL A 120 13.38 -11.27 -19.30
C VAL A 120 14.66 -11.65 -18.58
N MET A 121 14.54 -12.33 -17.41
CA MET A 121 15.72 -12.72 -16.62
C MET A 121 16.37 -14.02 -17.09
N GLY A 122 15.67 -14.86 -17.87
CA GLY A 122 16.08 -16.20 -18.23
C GLY A 122 15.70 -17.26 -17.19
N LYS A 123 15.26 -18.43 -17.66
CA LYS A 123 14.80 -19.53 -16.80
C LYS A 123 15.89 -20.07 -15.86
N GLU A 124 17.14 -19.96 -16.26
CA GLU A 124 18.30 -20.36 -15.45
C GLU A 124 18.44 -19.53 -14.17
N ASN A 125 17.90 -18.32 -14.19
CA ASN A 125 17.93 -17.38 -13.07
C ASN A 125 16.67 -17.42 -12.19
N GLU A 126 15.72 -18.29 -12.52
CA GLU A 126 14.52 -18.52 -11.69
C GLU A 126 14.90 -18.91 -10.27
N PRO A 127 14.25 -18.36 -9.22
CA PRO A 127 14.58 -18.68 -7.85
C PRO A 127 14.38 -20.18 -7.56
N LYS A 128 15.43 -20.89 -7.23
CA LYS A 128 15.40 -22.31 -6.85
C LYS A 128 15.09 -22.42 -5.35
N GLY A 129 13.81 -22.50 -4.98
CA GLY A 129 13.42 -22.85 -3.62
C GLY A 129 12.50 -21.86 -2.92
N THR A 130 11.84 -22.35 -1.88
CA THR A 130 10.79 -21.66 -1.09
C THR A 130 11.33 -20.93 0.14
N GLY A 131 12.62 -20.61 0.20
CA GLY A 131 13.34 -20.33 1.43
C GLY A 131 13.27 -18.92 2.00
N TYR A 132 12.53 -17.99 1.42
CA TYR A 132 12.38 -16.65 2.00
C TYR A 132 10.93 -16.20 1.97
N GLU A 133 10.37 -15.95 3.14
CA GLU A 133 9.14 -15.18 3.27
C GLU A 133 9.33 -13.84 2.56
N ILE A 134 8.55 -13.61 1.52
CA ILE A 134 8.41 -12.28 0.92
C ILE A 134 7.61 -11.47 1.93
N THR A 135 8.28 -10.74 2.80
CA THR A 135 7.60 -9.77 3.66
C THR A 135 7.12 -8.63 2.77
N ASP A 136 5.92 -8.11 3.03
CA ASP A 136 5.35 -7.01 2.25
C ASP A 136 6.23 -5.74 2.22
N SER A 137 7.14 -5.62 3.18
CA SER A 137 8.10 -4.53 3.31
C SER A 137 9.35 -4.68 2.43
N ASN A 138 9.67 -5.88 1.91
CA ASN A 138 10.87 -6.12 1.10
C ASN A 138 10.51 -6.48 -0.34
N ILE A 139 11.12 -5.78 -1.29
CA ILE A 139 11.08 -6.14 -2.71
C ILE A 139 12.34 -6.92 -3.06
N ARG A 140 12.15 -8.12 -3.60
CA ARG A 140 13.21 -8.90 -4.24
C ARG A 140 13.07 -8.75 -5.76
N TYR A 141 14.18 -8.57 -6.46
CA TYR A 141 14.21 -8.43 -7.91
C TYR A 141 15.50 -9.02 -8.48
N TYR A 142 15.47 -9.41 -9.75
CA TYR A 142 16.67 -9.76 -10.50
C TYR A 142 17.24 -8.48 -11.13
N ASP A 143 18.46 -8.12 -10.76
CA ASP A 143 19.16 -6.94 -11.26
C ASP A 143 19.87 -7.30 -12.57
N LEU A 144 19.40 -6.73 -13.67
CA LEU A 144 19.90 -7.00 -15.02
C LEU A 144 21.30 -6.43 -15.25
N ASN A 145 21.71 -5.41 -14.49
CA ASN A 145 23.06 -4.82 -14.63
C ASN A 145 24.13 -5.65 -13.93
N SER A 146 23.79 -6.29 -12.83
CA SER A 146 24.71 -7.11 -12.04
C SER A 146 24.46 -8.62 -12.14
N GLU A 147 23.50 -9.01 -12.98
CA GLU A 147 23.15 -10.41 -13.26
C GLU A 147 22.94 -11.23 -11.98
N GLY A 148 22.13 -10.71 -11.06
CA GLY A 148 21.92 -11.37 -9.77
C GLY A 148 20.75 -10.86 -8.97
N TRP A 149 20.28 -11.69 -8.02
CA TRP A 149 19.19 -11.37 -7.12
C TRP A 149 19.58 -10.33 -6.08
N ARG A 150 18.71 -9.35 -5.87
CA ARG A 150 18.84 -8.30 -4.88
C ARG A 150 17.53 -8.03 -4.19
N SER A 151 17.62 -7.32 -3.05
CA SER A 151 16.42 -6.88 -2.33
C SER A 151 16.62 -5.51 -1.70
N PHE A 152 15.52 -4.80 -1.51
CA PHE A 152 15.49 -3.53 -0.78
C PHE A 152 14.16 -3.35 -0.05
N ILE A 153 14.13 -2.45 0.93
CA ILE A 153 12.91 -2.09 1.67
C ILE A 153 12.08 -1.17 0.77
N ILE A 154 10.81 -1.51 0.53
CA ILE A 154 9.96 -0.79 -0.41
C ILE A 154 9.79 0.68 -0.06
N ASP A 155 9.79 1.03 1.21
CA ASP A 155 9.72 2.41 1.68
C ASP A 155 10.92 3.27 1.24
N ASN A 156 12.02 2.63 0.90
CA ASN A 156 13.22 3.29 0.40
C ASN A 156 13.17 3.57 -1.12
N LEU A 157 12.08 3.19 -1.81
CA LEU A 157 11.89 3.48 -3.23
C LEU A 157 11.79 4.99 -3.45
N ILE A 158 12.67 5.54 -4.30
CA ILE A 158 12.72 6.98 -4.61
C ILE A 158 11.92 7.26 -5.88
N SER A 159 12.20 6.52 -6.95
CA SER A 159 11.58 6.74 -8.25
C SER A 159 11.65 5.48 -9.11
N TRP A 160 10.78 5.37 -10.10
CA TRP A 160 10.81 4.28 -11.06
C TRP A 160 10.14 4.64 -12.39
N SER A 161 10.49 3.90 -13.45
CA SER A 161 9.89 3.98 -14.79
C SER A 161 9.99 2.64 -15.52
N ILE A 162 9.02 2.34 -16.37
CA ILE A 162 9.05 1.21 -17.30
C ILE A 162 10.01 1.53 -18.45
N ILE A 163 10.77 0.53 -18.93
CA ILE A 163 11.70 0.64 -20.07
C ILE A 163 11.52 -0.50 -21.06
#